data_6ac0960e4ba2b160e1c0ebecc8a094db
#
_entry.id   6ac0960e4ba2b160e1c0ebecc8a094db
#
_cell.length_a   1.000
_cell.length_b   1.000
_cell.length_c   1.000
_cell.angle_alpha   90.00
_cell.angle_beta   90.00
_cell.angle_gamma   90.00
#
_symmetry.space_group_name_H-M   'P 1'
#
loop_
_entity.id
_entity.type
_entity.pdbx_description
1 polymer ?
#
loop_
_entity_poly.entity_id
_entity_poly.type
_entity_poly.pdbx_seq_one_letter_code
_entity_poly.pdbx_strand_id
1 'polypeptide(L)'
;MSSHIHFQEKITHTDYEIKMISSGDNFPSIDISESRLHYLLIMIRSCIDIQSIKKELNWTTIELDRHINTLLKEGLLKERKGSYFPACMVITAHEGKELYNLCEPLITPTLQIIEKHSKQIITLCQKIDTFKQLSIETCSLLLYSGILLDFGQINNVENNYLKSERPLRNNKRYYYSIQEKEKINEEAFGIYGNHYLDLGEIQICLYGNKRYTTTNLITANKEMLEEYFQQPVLDVNQFKKQLVQKFVSSNTQIDVPLHLFYEKVGLHKDSKPMTPLFKTADLIILDEIASTISEDLITLFQENEQYLKRYYLSSSYAKEITYEEFFIWWYHFFYTKVTDELIKNDIIKKLDQENQTYLVLQ
;
A
#
# COMPACT_ATOMS: atom_id res chain seq x y z
N MET A 1 -26.78 27.97 -3.69
CA MET A 1 -26.96 26.97 -4.78
C MET A 1 -25.73 26.82 -5.68
N SER A 2 -25.08 27.87 -6.15
CA SER A 2 -23.91 27.79 -7.06
C SER A 2 -22.69 27.06 -6.44
N SER A 3 -22.39 27.29 -5.17
CA SER A 3 -21.21 26.67 -4.49
C SER A 3 -21.36 25.18 -4.26
N HIS A 4 -22.55 24.66 -4.00
CA HIS A 4 -22.81 23.23 -3.81
C HIS A 4 -22.73 22.45 -5.13
N ILE A 5 -23.21 23.00 -6.22
CA ILE A 5 -23.13 22.37 -7.55
C ILE A 5 -21.65 22.27 -7.99
N HIS A 6 -20.88 23.32 -7.79
CA HIS A 6 -19.45 23.33 -8.13
C HIS A 6 -18.62 22.34 -7.31
N PHE A 7 -19.02 22.09 -6.05
CA PHE A 7 -18.36 21.11 -5.19
C PHE A 7 -18.68 19.66 -5.59
N GLN A 8 -19.92 19.37 -6.00
CA GLN A 8 -20.34 18.04 -6.47
C GLN A 8 -19.64 17.64 -7.78
N GLU A 9 -19.60 18.55 -8.75
CA GLU A 9 -18.84 18.35 -10.01
C GLU A 9 -17.36 18.10 -9.73
N LYS A 10 -16.79 18.72 -8.71
CA LYS A 10 -15.39 18.49 -8.32
C LYS A 10 -15.16 17.04 -7.87
N ILE A 11 -16.07 16.43 -7.10
CA ILE A 11 -15.94 15.05 -6.61
C ILE A 11 -15.85 14.06 -7.79
N THR A 12 -16.75 14.17 -8.77
CA THR A 12 -16.78 13.23 -9.91
C THR A 12 -15.66 13.44 -10.93
N HIS A 13 -14.96 14.58 -10.85
CA HIS A 13 -13.77 14.89 -11.67
C HIS A 13 -12.43 14.70 -10.93
N THR A 14 -12.49 14.26 -9.68
CA THR A 14 -11.33 13.96 -8.87
C THR A 14 -11.01 12.48 -8.97
N ASP A 15 -9.73 12.14 -9.12
CA ASP A 15 -9.27 10.77 -9.10
C ASP A 15 -9.16 10.28 -7.66
N TYR A 16 -9.60 9.05 -7.42
CA TYR A 16 -9.49 8.39 -6.14
C TYR A 16 -8.77 7.04 -6.29
N GLU A 17 -8.01 6.70 -5.28
CA GLU A 17 -7.37 5.40 -5.16
C GLU A 17 -8.06 4.58 -4.07
N ILE A 18 -8.38 3.35 -4.40
CA ILE A 18 -8.93 2.39 -3.44
C ILE A 18 -7.77 1.58 -2.89
N LYS A 19 -7.69 1.51 -1.57
CA LYS A 19 -6.67 0.72 -0.87
C LYS A 19 -7.31 -0.28 0.07
N MET A 20 -6.66 -1.41 0.19
CA MET A 20 -7.13 -2.50 1.02
C MET A 20 -5.95 -3.19 1.70
N ILE A 21 -6.17 -3.60 2.94
CA ILE A 21 -5.25 -4.46 3.68
C ILE A 21 -6.03 -5.71 4.05
N SER A 22 -5.60 -6.83 3.51
CA SER A 22 -6.24 -8.12 3.71
C SER A 22 -5.20 -9.24 3.79
N SER A 23 -5.64 -10.44 4.12
CA SER A 23 -4.83 -11.65 4.08
C SER A 23 -5.69 -12.83 3.61
N GLY A 24 -5.09 -13.74 2.86
CA GLY A 24 -5.81 -14.90 2.31
C GLY A 24 -6.97 -14.48 1.41
N ASP A 25 -8.14 -15.11 1.56
CA ASP A 25 -9.34 -14.87 0.75
C ASP A 25 -10.24 -13.74 1.27
N ASN A 26 -9.71 -12.84 2.12
CA ASN A 26 -10.47 -11.76 2.73
C ASN A 26 -10.54 -10.52 1.81
N PHE A 27 -11.24 -10.65 0.69
CA PHE A 27 -11.43 -9.55 -0.26
C PHE A 27 -12.90 -9.11 -0.31
N PRO A 28 -13.19 -7.84 -0.67
CA PRO A 28 -14.55 -7.41 -0.96
C PRO A 28 -15.22 -8.31 -1.99
N SER A 29 -16.53 -8.49 -1.85
CA SER A 29 -17.33 -9.25 -2.81
C SER A 29 -17.72 -8.41 -4.04
N ILE A 30 -17.42 -7.12 -4.01
CA ILE A 30 -17.77 -6.13 -5.04
C ILE A 30 -16.57 -5.27 -5.41
N ASP A 31 -16.51 -4.84 -6.66
CA ASP A 31 -15.64 -3.73 -7.06
C ASP A 31 -16.44 -2.42 -7.00
N ILE A 32 -16.10 -1.54 -6.07
CA ILE A 32 -16.80 -0.27 -5.91
C ILE A 32 -16.41 0.77 -6.97
N SER A 33 -15.33 0.55 -7.71
CA SER A 33 -14.91 1.44 -8.79
C SER A 33 -15.76 1.28 -10.05
N GLU A 34 -16.05 0.04 -10.44
CA GLU A 34 -16.81 -0.29 -11.65
C GLU A 34 -18.20 0.34 -11.67
N SER A 35 -18.89 0.39 -10.53
CA SER A 35 -20.24 0.93 -10.39
C SER A 35 -20.28 2.35 -9.85
N ARG A 36 -19.16 3.06 -9.79
CA ARG A 36 -19.05 4.42 -9.24
C ARG A 36 -19.51 4.52 -7.77
N LEU A 37 -19.53 3.42 -7.03
CA LEU A 37 -19.98 3.37 -5.63
C LEU A 37 -19.05 4.14 -4.69
N HIS A 38 -17.78 4.30 -5.05
CA HIS A 38 -16.84 5.14 -4.31
C HIS A 38 -17.31 6.60 -4.26
N TYR A 39 -17.87 7.15 -5.34
CA TYR A 39 -18.44 8.50 -5.34
C TYR A 39 -19.65 8.62 -4.40
N LEU A 40 -20.50 7.58 -4.34
CA LEU A 40 -21.61 7.57 -3.39
C LEU A 40 -21.12 7.69 -1.94
N LEU A 41 -20.08 6.92 -1.57
CA LEU A 41 -19.48 6.98 -0.22
C LEU A 41 -18.89 8.36 0.07
N ILE A 42 -18.15 8.94 -0.88
CA ILE A 42 -17.54 10.26 -0.75
C ILE A 42 -18.59 11.36 -0.62
N MET A 43 -19.63 11.32 -1.43
CA MET A 43 -20.72 12.31 -1.39
C MET A 43 -21.52 12.23 -0.11
N ILE A 44 -21.84 11.01 0.38
CA ILE A 44 -22.49 10.82 1.69
C ILE A 44 -21.62 11.41 2.80
N ARG A 45 -20.32 11.14 2.79
CA ARG A 45 -19.37 11.70 3.76
C ARG A 45 -19.34 13.22 3.71
N SER A 46 -19.43 13.78 2.53
CA SER A 46 -19.49 15.24 2.30
C SER A 46 -20.85 15.86 2.66
N CYS A 47 -21.74 15.08 3.30
CA CYS A 47 -23.09 15.51 3.70
C CYS A 47 -23.95 15.99 2.54
N ILE A 48 -23.74 15.49 1.34
CA ILE A 48 -24.59 15.76 0.18
C ILE A 48 -25.87 14.95 0.35
N ASP A 49 -27.02 15.57 0.14
CA ASP A 49 -28.30 14.89 0.27
C ASP A 49 -28.49 13.84 -0.84
N ILE A 50 -29.22 12.77 -0.51
CA ILE A 50 -29.41 11.60 -1.37
C ILE A 50 -30.04 11.94 -2.73
N GLN A 51 -30.93 12.94 -2.82
CA GLN A 51 -31.54 13.34 -4.10
C GLN A 51 -30.53 14.06 -4.99
N SER A 52 -29.68 14.87 -4.40
CA SER A 52 -28.57 15.53 -5.10
C SER A 52 -27.55 14.49 -5.61
N ILE A 53 -27.20 13.50 -4.78
CA ILE A 53 -26.32 12.38 -5.19
C ILE A 53 -26.91 11.62 -6.37
N LYS A 54 -28.20 11.26 -6.30
CA LYS A 54 -28.90 10.57 -7.38
C LYS A 54 -28.81 11.35 -8.69
N LYS A 55 -29.04 12.65 -8.64
CA LYS A 55 -28.97 13.53 -9.82
C LYS A 55 -27.56 13.59 -10.40
N GLU A 56 -26.55 13.79 -9.56
CA GLU A 56 -25.16 13.92 -9.96
C GLU A 56 -24.61 12.63 -10.61
N LEU A 57 -24.96 11.50 -10.03
CA LEU A 57 -24.54 10.20 -10.57
C LEU A 57 -25.40 9.71 -11.73
N ASN A 58 -26.47 10.47 -12.08
CA ASN A 58 -27.43 10.13 -13.11
C ASN A 58 -28.08 8.75 -12.91
N TRP A 59 -28.48 8.47 -11.66
CA TRP A 59 -29.13 7.21 -11.28
C TRP A 59 -30.64 7.37 -11.14
N THR A 60 -31.35 6.31 -11.43
CA THR A 60 -32.76 6.17 -11.04
C THR A 60 -32.88 5.92 -9.52
N THR A 61 -34.07 6.08 -8.96
CA THR A 61 -34.31 5.73 -7.54
C THR A 61 -34.01 4.28 -7.27
N ILE A 62 -34.40 3.37 -8.19
CA ILE A 62 -34.17 1.93 -8.06
C ILE A 62 -32.66 1.61 -8.05
N GLU A 63 -31.88 2.24 -8.89
CA GLU A 63 -30.42 2.06 -8.91
C GLU A 63 -29.78 2.59 -7.64
N LEU A 64 -30.16 3.77 -7.17
CA LEU A 64 -29.64 4.32 -5.93
C LEU A 64 -29.95 3.40 -4.74
N ASP A 65 -31.19 2.92 -4.59
CA ASP A 65 -31.58 2.01 -3.52
C ASP A 65 -30.82 0.70 -3.60
N ARG A 66 -30.62 0.15 -4.79
CA ARG A 66 -29.80 -1.05 -5.01
C ARG A 66 -28.35 -0.81 -4.59
N HIS A 67 -27.74 0.32 -4.95
CA HIS A 67 -26.35 0.64 -4.61
C HIS A 67 -26.16 0.87 -3.12
N ILE A 68 -27.09 1.57 -2.46
CA ILE A 68 -27.09 1.71 -0.99
C ILE A 68 -27.16 0.34 -0.32
N ASN A 69 -28.10 -0.51 -0.74
CA ASN A 69 -28.25 -1.85 -0.18
C ASN A 69 -27.00 -2.74 -0.42
N THR A 70 -26.36 -2.60 -1.58
CA THR A 70 -25.11 -3.30 -1.89
C THR A 70 -23.99 -2.89 -0.93
N LEU A 71 -23.81 -1.60 -0.68
CA LEU A 71 -22.78 -1.08 0.25
C LEU A 71 -23.09 -1.42 1.71
N LEU A 72 -24.38 -1.41 2.12
CA LEU A 72 -24.79 -1.86 3.46
C LEU A 72 -24.49 -3.33 3.66
N LYS A 73 -24.83 -4.18 2.68
CA LYS A 73 -24.57 -5.62 2.73
C LYS A 73 -23.07 -5.93 2.77
N GLU A 74 -22.29 -5.20 1.98
CA GLU A 74 -20.83 -5.35 1.99
C GLU A 74 -20.18 -4.83 3.28
N GLY A 75 -20.86 -3.98 4.05
CA GLY A 75 -20.34 -3.38 5.27
C GLY A 75 -19.40 -2.21 5.02
N LEU A 76 -19.51 -1.55 3.85
CA LEU A 76 -18.79 -0.32 3.50
C LEU A 76 -19.62 0.94 3.75
N LEU A 77 -20.92 0.77 4.00
CA LEU A 77 -21.85 1.81 4.41
C LEU A 77 -22.58 1.35 5.67
N LYS A 78 -22.96 2.27 6.53
CA LYS A 78 -23.80 2.00 7.70
C LYS A 78 -24.88 3.06 7.87
N GLU A 79 -25.98 2.68 8.47
CA GLU A 79 -27.09 3.55 8.80
C GLU A 79 -27.18 3.75 10.31
N ARG A 80 -27.34 5.01 10.73
CA ARG A 80 -27.60 5.37 12.12
C ARG A 80 -28.66 6.47 12.16
N LYS A 81 -29.79 6.24 12.83
CA LYS A 81 -30.88 7.21 13.04
C LYS A 81 -31.38 7.82 11.72
N GLY A 82 -31.49 6.99 10.66
CA GLY A 82 -31.95 7.44 9.34
C GLY A 82 -30.93 8.23 8.51
N SER A 83 -29.68 8.27 8.94
CA SER A 83 -28.57 8.88 8.19
C SER A 83 -27.53 7.83 7.83
N TYR A 84 -26.97 7.94 6.62
CA TYR A 84 -25.92 7.07 6.12
C TYR A 84 -24.54 7.63 6.44
N PHE A 85 -23.60 6.74 6.75
CA PHE A 85 -22.19 7.06 6.99
C PHE A 85 -21.31 6.01 6.29
N PRO A 86 -20.16 6.38 5.71
CA PRO A 86 -19.17 5.40 5.31
C PRO A 86 -18.78 4.51 6.49
N ALA A 87 -18.52 3.26 6.22
CA ALA A 87 -17.94 2.31 7.17
C ALA A 87 -16.54 1.88 6.72
N CYS A 88 -15.86 2.73 5.99
CA CYS A 88 -14.47 2.66 5.57
C CYS A 88 -13.85 4.05 5.65
N MET A 89 -12.52 4.14 5.65
CA MET A 89 -11.85 5.42 5.74
C MET A 89 -11.85 6.13 4.39
N VAL A 90 -12.48 7.29 4.30
CA VAL A 90 -12.39 8.18 3.12
C VAL A 90 -11.45 9.32 3.48
N ILE A 91 -10.39 9.51 2.70
CA ILE A 91 -9.33 10.47 2.97
C ILE A 91 -9.28 11.47 1.82
N THR A 92 -9.61 12.72 2.11
CA THR A 92 -9.42 13.82 1.17
C THR A 92 -7.96 14.25 1.13
N ALA A 93 -7.57 15.01 0.09
CA ALA A 93 -6.23 15.59 -0.01
C ALA A 93 -5.84 16.40 1.23
N HIS A 94 -6.76 17.20 1.73
CA HIS A 94 -6.54 18.00 2.94
C HIS A 94 -6.32 17.14 4.18
N GLU A 95 -7.17 16.16 4.41
CA GLU A 95 -7.06 15.25 5.57
C GLU A 95 -5.80 14.40 5.55
N GLY A 96 -5.41 13.94 4.38
CA GLY A 96 -4.18 13.20 4.27
C GLY A 96 -2.96 14.06 4.65
N LYS A 97 -2.92 15.34 4.28
CA LYS A 97 -1.88 16.28 4.74
C LYS A 97 -1.91 16.44 6.27
N GLU A 98 -3.09 16.50 6.86
CA GLU A 98 -3.23 16.54 8.32
C GLU A 98 -2.72 15.23 8.96
N LEU A 99 -3.08 14.05 8.41
CA LEU A 99 -2.62 12.75 8.89
C LEU A 99 -1.10 12.61 8.79
N TYR A 100 -0.51 13.10 7.70
CA TYR A 100 0.93 13.13 7.51
C TYR A 100 1.64 14.05 8.51
N ASN A 101 1.06 15.21 8.80
CA ASN A 101 1.58 16.14 9.82
C ASN A 101 1.40 15.59 11.25
N LEU A 102 0.34 14.82 11.49
CA LEU A 102 0.09 14.16 12.78
C LEU A 102 1.21 13.17 13.15
N CYS A 103 2.01 12.72 12.18
CA CYS A 103 3.15 11.83 12.41
C CYS A 103 4.37 12.55 13.00
N GLU A 104 4.49 13.88 12.86
CA GLU A 104 5.70 14.66 13.14
C GLU A 104 6.35 14.36 14.49
N PRO A 105 5.61 14.33 15.63
CA PRO A 105 6.23 14.09 16.94
C PRO A 105 6.88 12.72 17.09
N LEU A 106 6.49 11.74 16.27
CA LEU A 106 6.96 10.36 16.37
C LEU A 106 8.16 10.06 15.45
N ILE A 107 8.49 10.95 14.52
CA ILE A 107 9.50 10.68 13.50
C ILE A 107 10.90 10.54 14.13
N THR A 108 11.39 11.57 14.82
CA THR A 108 12.71 11.56 15.43
C THR A 108 12.89 10.39 16.43
N PRO A 109 11.95 10.11 17.34
CA PRO A 109 12.04 8.92 18.18
C PRO A 109 12.13 7.62 17.39
N THR A 110 11.38 7.48 16.29
CA THR A 110 11.43 6.27 15.46
C THR A 110 12.80 6.10 14.78
N LEU A 111 13.39 7.17 14.26
CA LEU A 111 14.76 7.11 13.71
C LEU A 111 15.77 6.65 14.76
N GLN A 112 15.66 7.13 16.01
CA GLN A 112 16.50 6.71 17.11
C GLN A 112 16.30 5.23 17.48
N ILE A 113 15.06 4.73 17.42
CA ILE A 113 14.76 3.30 17.61
C ILE A 113 15.46 2.47 16.54
N ILE A 114 15.34 2.85 15.26
CA ILE A 114 15.98 2.14 14.15
C ILE A 114 17.50 2.15 14.31
N GLU A 115 18.09 3.28 14.65
CA GLU A 115 19.53 3.41 14.91
C GLU A 115 19.99 2.51 16.07
N LYS A 116 19.27 2.51 17.19
CA LYS A 116 19.52 1.65 18.36
C LYS A 116 19.63 0.18 17.97
N HIS A 117 18.76 -0.29 17.08
CA HIS A 117 18.68 -1.70 16.68
C HIS A 117 19.50 -2.03 15.40
N SER A 118 20.19 -1.06 14.80
CA SER A 118 20.88 -1.21 13.52
C SER A 118 21.84 -2.39 13.46
N LYS A 119 22.64 -2.62 14.52
CA LYS A 119 23.60 -3.73 14.60
C LYS A 119 22.90 -5.09 14.57
N GLN A 120 21.79 -5.23 15.28
CA GLN A 120 21.00 -6.46 15.31
C GLN A 120 20.36 -6.73 13.95
N ILE A 121 19.77 -5.71 13.33
CA ILE A 121 19.19 -5.77 11.99
C ILE A 121 20.23 -6.27 10.98
N ILE A 122 21.42 -5.64 10.96
CA ILE A 122 22.52 -6.03 10.06
C ILE A 122 22.96 -7.48 10.30
N THR A 123 23.05 -7.90 11.57
CA THR A 123 23.43 -9.29 11.92
C THR A 123 22.41 -10.30 11.40
N LEU A 124 21.12 -9.98 11.48
CA LEU A 124 20.06 -10.83 10.92
C LEU A 124 20.11 -10.86 9.40
N CYS A 125 20.30 -9.72 8.74
CA CYS A 125 20.45 -9.64 7.29
C CYS A 125 21.59 -10.56 6.79
N GLN A 126 22.69 -10.66 7.52
CA GLN A 126 23.80 -11.55 7.16
C GLN A 126 23.46 -13.05 7.14
N LYS A 127 22.31 -13.46 7.70
CA LYS A 127 21.82 -14.85 7.61
C LYS A 127 21.12 -15.13 6.28
N ILE A 128 20.75 -14.12 5.51
CA ILE A 128 20.01 -14.22 4.24
C ILE A 128 20.98 -14.04 3.08
N ASP A 129 20.97 -14.96 2.13
CA ASP A 129 21.93 -14.97 1.00
C ASP A 129 21.77 -13.72 0.11
N THR A 130 20.56 -13.23 -0.07
CA THR A 130 20.27 -12.00 -0.82
C THR A 130 21.09 -10.81 -0.30
N PHE A 131 21.13 -10.59 1.00
CA PHE A 131 21.88 -9.46 1.59
C PHE A 131 23.41 -9.67 1.59
N LYS A 132 23.88 -10.90 1.34
CA LYS A 132 25.31 -11.17 1.11
C LYS A 132 25.69 -10.88 -0.35
N GLN A 133 24.81 -11.17 -1.29
CA GLN A 133 25.03 -10.99 -2.73
C GLN A 133 24.81 -9.56 -3.18
N LEU A 134 23.73 -8.96 -2.69
CA LEU A 134 23.41 -7.55 -2.88
C LEU A 134 23.73 -6.82 -1.59
N SER A 135 24.39 -5.68 -1.67
CA SER A 135 24.68 -4.91 -0.45
C SER A 135 23.39 -4.51 0.27
N ILE A 136 23.44 -4.36 1.60
CA ILE A 136 22.33 -3.81 2.39
C ILE A 136 21.89 -2.45 1.84
N GLU A 137 22.85 -1.66 1.38
CA GLU A 137 22.61 -0.36 0.76
C GLU A 137 21.72 -0.47 -0.48
N THR A 138 21.96 -1.45 -1.36
CA THR A 138 21.13 -1.73 -2.54
C THR A 138 19.71 -2.14 -2.16
N CYS A 139 19.54 -2.86 -1.05
CA CYS A 139 18.25 -3.35 -0.57
C CYS A 139 17.63 -2.44 0.50
N SER A 140 18.18 -1.25 0.74
CA SER A 140 17.83 -0.42 1.90
C SER A 140 16.37 0.02 1.91
N LEU A 141 15.77 0.33 0.76
CA LEU A 141 14.34 0.66 0.67
C LEU A 141 13.48 -0.53 1.11
N LEU A 142 13.73 -1.71 0.57
CA LEU A 142 12.98 -2.91 0.94
C LEU A 142 13.22 -3.28 2.41
N LEU A 143 14.47 -3.19 2.89
CA LEU A 143 14.82 -3.54 4.26
C LEU A 143 14.14 -2.62 5.28
N TYR A 144 14.36 -1.32 5.17
CA TYR A 144 13.89 -0.38 6.21
C TYR A 144 12.42 -0.02 6.05
N SER A 145 11.97 0.25 4.83
CA SER A 145 10.57 0.60 4.60
C SER A 145 9.68 -0.63 4.49
N GLY A 146 10.03 -1.60 3.62
CA GLY A 146 9.20 -2.77 3.38
C GLY A 146 9.18 -3.76 4.54
N ILE A 147 10.34 -4.22 4.98
CA ILE A 147 10.43 -5.30 5.97
C ILE A 147 10.25 -4.73 7.38
N LEU A 148 11.03 -3.72 7.73
CA LEU A 148 11.08 -3.21 9.10
C LEU A 148 9.84 -2.41 9.51
N LEU A 149 9.25 -1.61 8.59
CA LEU A 149 8.15 -0.70 8.90
C LEU A 149 6.80 -1.15 8.34
N ASP A 150 6.74 -1.90 7.23
CA ASP A 150 5.47 -2.29 6.58
C ASP A 150 5.08 -3.73 6.92
N PHE A 151 5.68 -4.74 6.32
CA PHE A 151 5.18 -6.11 6.33
C PHE A 151 4.96 -6.71 7.72
N GLY A 152 6.02 -6.72 8.53
CA GLY A 152 5.97 -7.34 9.85
C GLY A 152 5.26 -6.46 10.87
N GLN A 153 5.42 -5.13 10.75
CA GLN A 153 4.87 -4.22 11.75
C GLN A 153 3.35 -4.10 11.72
N ILE A 154 2.71 -4.22 10.56
CA ILE A 154 1.23 -4.22 10.52
C ILE A 154 0.69 -5.33 11.41
N ASN A 155 1.21 -6.56 11.26
CA ASN A 155 0.80 -7.68 12.10
C ASN A 155 1.17 -7.48 13.58
N ASN A 156 2.36 -6.95 13.87
CA ASN A 156 2.79 -6.67 15.24
C ASN A 156 1.94 -5.58 15.90
N VAL A 157 1.60 -4.52 15.16
CA VAL A 157 0.71 -3.46 15.64
C VAL A 157 -0.70 -4.00 15.89
N GLU A 158 -1.27 -4.76 14.97
CA GLU A 158 -2.59 -5.38 15.13
C GLU A 158 -2.64 -6.29 16.36
N ASN A 159 -1.65 -7.18 16.52
CA ASN A 159 -1.67 -8.22 17.54
C ASN A 159 -1.21 -7.74 18.92
N ASN A 160 -0.20 -6.86 18.97
CA ASN A 160 0.49 -6.52 20.20
C ASN A 160 0.09 -5.15 20.77
N TYR A 161 -0.27 -4.18 19.91
CA TYR A 161 -0.70 -2.85 20.34
C TYR A 161 -2.22 -2.69 20.33
N LEU A 162 -2.86 -2.85 19.17
CA LEU A 162 -4.30 -2.65 19.03
C LEU A 162 -5.10 -3.80 19.64
N LYS A 163 -4.56 -5.02 19.59
CA LYS A 163 -5.18 -6.25 20.11
C LYS A 163 -6.61 -6.44 19.58
N SER A 164 -6.81 -6.12 18.34
CA SER A 164 -8.10 -6.12 17.67
C SER A 164 -8.06 -6.90 16.37
N GLU A 165 -9.19 -7.48 16.02
CA GLU A 165 -9.36 -8.10 14.72
C GLU A 165 -9.72 -7.05 13.67
N ARG A 166 -9.36 -7.32 12.41
CA ARG A 166 -9.77 -6.49 11.28
C ARG A 166 -11.28 -6.40 11.19
N PRO A 167 -11.84 -5.27 10.73
CA PRO A 167 -13.28 -5.09 10.60
C PRO A 167 -13.93 -6.23 9.81
N LEU A 168 -15.00 -6.80 10.37
CA LEU A 168 -15.80 -7.82 9.70
C LEU A 168 -16.75 -7.14 8.71
N ARG A 169 -16.61 -7.45 7.42
CA ARG A 169 -17.41 -6.95 6.31
C ARG A 169 -17.88 -8.11 5.45
N ASN A 170 -19.17 -8.32 5.36
CA ASN A 170 -19.78 -9.41 4.59
C ASN A 170 -19.07 -10.76 4.80
N ASN A 171 -18.86 -11.15 6.08
CA ASN A 171 -18.14 -12.34 6.54
C ASN A 171 -16.64 -12.41 6.18
N LYS A 172 -16.04 -11.31 5.77
CA LYS A 172 -14.60 -11.19 5.47
C LYS A 172 -13.95 -10.10 6.31
N ARG A 173 -12.66 -10.26 6.61
CA ARG A 173 -11.93 -9.36 7.49
C ARG A 173 -10.86 -8.59 6.73
N TYR A 174 -11.10 -7.31 6.50
CA TYR A 174 -10.19 -6.41 5.80
C TYR A 174 -10.38 -4.96 6.20
N TYR A 175 -9.31 -4.17 6.08
CA TYR A 175 -9.40 -2.72 6.10
C TYR A 175 -9.63 -2.19 4.68
N TYR A 176 -10.35 -1.07 4.59
CA TYR A 176 -10.71 -0.49 3.31
C TYR A 176 -10.65 1.03 3.36
N SER A 177 -10.00 1.66 2.40
CA SER A 177 -9.99 3.11 2.28
C SER A 177 -10.16 3.59 0.84
N ILE A 178 -10.70 4.80 0.73
CA ILE A 178 -10.80 5.57 -0.50
C ILE A 178 -9.99 6.83 -0.28
N GLN A 179 -8.98 7.06 -1.11
CA GLN A 179 -8.07 8.19 -0.94
C GLN A 179 -8.09 9.06 -2.18
N GLU A 180 -8.25 10.37 -1.99
CA GLU A 180 -8.12 11.36 -3.05
C GLU A 180 -6.69 11.35 -3.58
N LYS A 181 -6.52 11.21 -4.91
CA LYS A 181 -5.22 11.36 -5.56
C LYS A 181 -4.91 12.82 -5.76
N GLU A 182 -3.77 13.26 -5.26
CA GLU A 182 -3.28 14.57 -5.64
C GLU A 182 -2.74 14.58 -7.06
N LYS A 183 -3.08 15.64 -7.77
CA LYS A 183 -2.48 15.94 -9.07
C LYS A 183 -1.07 16.43 -8.83
N ILE A 184 -0.09 15.58 -9.12
CA ILE A 184 1.31 15.92 -9.41
C ILE A 184 2.06 16.70 -8.31
N ASN A 185 3.11 16.11 -7.78
CA ASN A 185 4.23 16.72 -7.04
C ASN A 185 3.99 17.29 -5.64
N GLU A 186 2.83 17.18 -5.05
CA GLU A 186 2.72 17.49 -3.64
C GLU A 186 2.86 16.23 -2.79
N GLU A 187 3.71 16.30 -1.81
CA GLU A 187 4.21 15.24 -0.95
C GLU A 187 3.18 14.52 -0.07
N ALA A 188 1.89 14.80 -0.27
CA ALA A 188 0.91 14.50 0.73
C ALA A 188 0.65 13.02 0.96
N PHE A 189 0.71 12.15 -0.04
CA PHE A 189 0.15 10.82 0.16
C PHE A 189 0.87 9.74 -0.58
N GLY A 190 2.15 9.91 -0.79
CA GLY A 190 2.93 8.83 -1.25
C GLY A 190 2.80 7.73 -0.26
N ILE A 191 2.40 6.66 -0.73
CA ILE A 191 2.26 5.52 0.08
C ILE A 191 3.23 4.54 -0.48
N TYR A 192 4.20 4.21 0.32
CA TYR A 192 4.99 3.03 0.08
C TYR A 192 4.07 1.83 0.26
N GLY A 193 4.30 0.80 -0.48
CA GLY A 193 3.53 -0.42 -0.36
C GLY A 193 3.95 -1.45 -1.37
N ASN A 194 3.42 -2.65 -1.18
CA ASN A 194 3.74 -3.82 -1.95
C ASN A 194 2.67 -4.13 -2.99
N HIS A 195 3.11 -4.49 -4.19
CA HIS A 195 2.32 -5.18 -5.18
C HIS A 195 2.96 -6.52 -5.46
N TYR A 196 2.16 -7.54 -5.71
CA TYR A 196 2.70 -8.83 -6.10
C TYR A 196 1.87 -9.48 -7.22
N LEU A 197 2.55 -10.30 -8.00
CA LEU A 197 1.97 -11.20 -8.98
C LEU A 197 2.40 -12.62 -8.61
N ASP A 198 1.42 -13.46 -8.24
CA ASP A 198 1.65 -14.85 -7.91
C ASP A 198 1.65 -15.70 -9.20
N LEU A 199 2.74 -16.41 -9.44
CA LEU A 199 2.91 -17.34 -10.56
C LEU A 199 3.10 -18.79 -10.08
N GLY A 200 2.61 -19.10 -8.88
CA GLY A 200 2.75 -20.40 -8.21
C GLY A 200 4.07 -20.51 -7.48
N GLU A 201 5.07 -21.16 -8.03
CA GLU A 201 6.39 -21.34 -7.40
C GLU A 201 7.20 -20.05 -7.25
N ILE A 202 6.78 -18.97 -7.89
CA ILE A 202 7.47 -17.69 -7.91
C ILE A 202 6.46 -16.57 -7.70
N GLN A 203 6.72 -15.70 -6.73
CA GLN A 203 6.03 -14.43 -6.62
C GLN A 203 6.95 -13.30 -7.09
N ILE A 204 6.45 -12.48 -8.00
CA ILE A 204 7.09 -11.24 -8.41
C ILE A 204 6.50 -10.13 -7.56
N CYS A 205 7.35 -9.44 -6.82
CA CYS A 205 6.91 -8.38 -5.92
C CYS A 205 7.56 -7.05 -6.30
N LEU A 206 6.83 -5.97 -6.09
CA LEU A 206 7.31 -4.61 -6.26
C LEU A 206 6.99 -3.82 -5.00
N TYR A 207 8.01 -3.36 -4.31
CA TYR A 207 7.87 -2.46 -3.17
C TYR A 207 8.35 -1.06 -3.53
N GLY A 208 7.60 -0.04 -3.17
CA GLY A 208 8.05 1.33 -3.38
C GLY A 208 6.95 2.37 -3.31
N ASN A 209 7.31 3.57 -3.76
CA ASN A 209 6.45 4.73 -3.76
C ASN A 209 5.40 4.63 -4.89
N LYS A 210 4.14 4.50 -4.51
CA LYS A 210 3.03 4.37 -5.46
C LYS A 210 2.64 5.68 -6.17
N ARG A 211 3.26 6.79 -5.83
CA ARG A 211 3.10 8.07 -6.57
C ARG A 211 3.61 7.97 -7.99
N TYR A 212 4.58 7.08 -8.25
CA TYR A 212 5.25 6.99 -9.54
C TYR A 212 4.85 5.69 -10.25
N THR A 213 4.44 5.84 -11.49
CA THR A 213 4.21 4.69 -12.37
C THR A 213 5.55 4.31 -12.99
N THR A 214 6.05 3.14 -12.65
CA THR A 214 7.28 2.60 -13.22
C THR A 214 6.98 1.41 -14.13
N THR A 215 7.77 1.27 -15.19
CA THR A 215 7.76 0.06 -16.00
C THR A 215 8.43 -1.05 -15.18
N ASN A 216 7.69 -2.10 -14.91
CA ASN A 216 8.17 -3.24 -14.15
C ASN A 216 7.54 -4.53 -14.68
N LEU A 217 8.04 -5.67 -14.19
CA LEU A 217 7.59 -6.96 -14.69
C LEU A 217 6.11 -7.27 -14.37
N ILE A 218 5.56 -6.70 -13.27
CA ILE A 218 4.14 -6.89 -12.93
C ILE A 218 3.25 -6.17 -13.94
N THR A 219 3.59 -4.92 -14.30
CA THR A 219 2.81 -4.08 -15.21
C THR A 219 3.08 -4.37 -16.69
N ALA A 220 4.12 -5.13 -17.03
CA ALA A 220 4.39 -5.52 -18.41
C ALA A 220 3.19 -6.26 -19.01
N ASN A 221 2.61 -5.70 -20.05
CA ASN A 221 1.45 -6.25 -20.75
C ASN A 221 1.86 -7.05 -21.99
N LYS A 222 0.88 -7.63 -22.66
CA LYS A 222 1.08 -8.46 -23.85
C LYS A 222 1.79 -7.69 -24.96
N GLU A 223 1.30 -6.50 -25.29
CA GLU A 223 1.80 -5.67 -26.37
C GLU A 223 3.28 -5.32 -26.15
N MET A 224 3.63 -4.92 -24.93
CA MET A 224 5.01 -4.61 -24.58
C MET A 224 5.94 -5.82 -24.72
N LEU A 225 5.48 -7.00 -24.27
CA LEU A 225 6.28 -8.23 -24.37
C LEU A 225 6.46 -8.67 -25.83
N GLU A 226 5.40 -8.64 -26.65
CA GLU A 226 5.45 -8.98 -28.06
C GLU A 226 6.34 -8.02 -28.85
N GLU A 227 6.21 -6.72 -28.61
CA GLU A 227 7.07 -5.70 -29.22
C GLU A 227 8.54 -5.92 -28.87
N TYR A 228 8.82 -6.20 -27.60
CA TYR A 228 10.19 -6.31 -27.13
C TYR A 228 10.89 -7.59 -27.60
N PHE A 229 10.18 -8.72 -27.53
CA PHE A 229 10.77 -10.03 -27.90
C PHE A 229 10.50 -10.43 -29.34
N GLN A 230 9.77 -9.63 -30.13
CA GLN A 230 9.45 -9.86 -31.54
C GLN A 230 8.86 -11.26 -31.78
N GLN A 231 8.01 -11.72 -30.84
CA GLN A 231 7.33 -13.01 -30.93
C GLN A 231 5.94 -12.95 -30.27
N PRO A 232 4.97 -13.76 -30.74
CA PRO A 232 3.65 -13.81 -30.11
C PRO A 232 3.72 -14.28 -28.65
N VAL A 233 2.97 -13.62 -27.76
CA VAL A 233 2.79 -14.00 -26.36
C VAL A 233 1.37 -14.51 -26.17
N LEU A 234 1.21 -15.82 -26.04
CA LEU A 234 -0.11 -16.45 -25.89
C LEU A 234 -0.63 -16.32 -24.47
N ASP A 235 0.25 -16.52 -23.49
CA ASP A 235 -0.04 -16.39 -22.05
C ASP A 235 1.02 -15.49 -21.41
N VAL A 236 0.56 -14.32 -20.96
CA VAL A 236 1.43 -13.28 -20.37
C VAL A 236 2.05 -13.77 -19.06
N ASN A 237 1.29 -14.44 -18.21
CA ASN A 237 1.79 -14.90 -16.90
C ASN A 237 2.79 -16.03 -17.06
N GLN A 238 2.51 -16.98 -17.95
CA GLN A 238 3.46 -18.05 -18.27
C GLN A 238 4.75 -17.50 -18.89
N PHE A 239 4.65 -16.49 -19.73
CA PHE A 239 5.82 -15.83 -20.31
C PHE A 239 6.66 -15.11 -19.24
N LYS A 240 6.01 -14.35 -18.34
CA LYS A 240 6.68 -13.73 -17.19
C LYS A 240 7.36 -14.78 -16.30
N LYS A 241 6.69 -15.90 -16.02
CA LYS A 241 7.27 -17.01 -15.26
C LYS A 241 8.56 -17.51 -15.90
N GLN A 242 8.57 -17.74 -17.22
CA GLN A 242 9.76 -18.16 -17.95
C GLN A 242 10.89 -17.13 -17.89
N LEU A 243 10.59 -15.83 -18.00
CA LEU A 243 11.59 -14.78 -17.86
C LEU A 243 12.23 -14.80 -16.47
N VAL A 244 11.43 -14.93 -15.41
CA VAL A 244 11.96 -15.00 -14.04
C VAL A 244 12.74 -16.28 -13.79
N GLN A 245 12.30 -17.41 -14.31
CA GLN A 245 13.06 -18.68 -14.22
C GLN A 245 14.44 -18.56 -14.88
N LYS A 246 14.53 -17.92 -16.05
CA LYS A 246 15.82 -17.62 -16.70
C LYS A 246 16.68 -16.67 -15.87
N PHE A 247 16.07 -15.65 -15.25
CA PHE A 247 16.77 -14.72 -14.36
C PHE A 247 17.36 -15.43 -13.13
N VAL A 248 16.59 -16.31 -12.48
CA VAL A 248 17.01 -17.04 -11.27
C VAL A 248 18.05 -18.14 -11.59
N SER A 249 17.93 -18.78 -12.75
CA SER A 249 18.84 -19.86 -13.15
C SER A 249 20.20 -19.42 -13.72
N SER A 250 20.59 -18.20 -13.54
CA SER A 250 21.64 -17.33 -14.10
C SER A 250 23.04 -17.92 -14.40
N ASN A 251 23.16 -19.21 -14.69
CA ASN A 251 24.35 -19.81 -15.30
C ASN A 251 24.29 -19.83 -16.85
N THR A 252 23.22 -19.28 -17.43
CA THR A 252 23.05 -19.24 -18.89
C THR A 252 23.49 -17.89 -19.43
N GLN A 253 24.22 -17.92 -20.52
CA GLN A 253 24.57 -16.74 -21.29
C GLN A 253 23.27 -16.00 -21.70
N ILE A 254 23.00 -14.87 -21.03
CA ILE A 254 21.81 -14.05 -21.28
C ILE A 254 22.03 -13.35 -22.60
N ASP A 255 21.10 -13.49 -23.56
CA ASP A 255 21.15 -12.78 -24.81
C ASP A 255 20.90 -11.26 -24.62
N VAL A 256 21.38 -10.47 -25.56
CA VAL A 256 21.30 -9.00 -25.49
C VAL A 256 19.85 -8.49 -25.31
N PRO A 257 18.84 -8.99 -26.05
CA PRO A 257 17.47 -8.57 -25.84
C PRO A 257 16.96 -8.83 -24.42
N LEU A 258 17.21 -10.01 -23.87
CA LEU A 258 16.77 -10.38 -22.54
C LEU A 258 17.44 -9.52 -21.47
N HIS A 259 18.72 -9.21 -21.63
CA HIS A 259 19.46 -8.35 -20.75
C HIS A 259 18.87 -6.93 -20.69
N LEU A 260 18.68 -6.31 -21.87
CA LEU A 260 18.08 -4.98 -21.97
C LEU A 260 16.64 -4.96 -21.41
N PHE A 261 15.90 -6.06 -21.57
CA PHE A 261 14.58 -6.17 -20.96
C PHE A 261 14.66 -6.17 -19.42
N TYR A 262 15.58 -6.91 -18.85
CA TYR A 262 15.77 -6.93 -17.39
C TYR A 262 16.16 -5.57 -16.84
N GLU A 263 16.97 -4.80 -17.54
CA GLU A 263 17.26 -3.41 -17.18
C GLU A 263 16.01 -2.53 -17.26
N LYS A 264 15.22 -2.66 -18.33
CA LYS A 264 13.97 -1.88 -18.51
C LYS A 264 12.95 -2.13 -17.42
N VAL A 265 12.84 -3.35 -16.91
CA VAL A 265 11.89 -3.72 -15.85
C VAL A 265 12.50 -3.68 -14.43
N GLY A 266 13.72 -3.20 -14.29
CA GLY A 266 14.39 -2.98 -13.00
C GLY A 266 14.90 -4.26 -12.32
N LEU A 267 15.12 -5.35 -13.06
CA LEU A 267 15.77 -6.55 -12.53
C LEU A 267 17.31 -6.47 -12.57
N HIS A 268 17.85 -5.73 -13.54
CA HIS A 268 19.28 -5.47 -13.69
C HIS A 268 19.55 -3.96 -13.66
N LYS A 269 20.78 -3.61 -13.28
CA LYS A 269 21.38 -2.28 -13.48
C LYS A 269 22.84 -2.47 -13.88
N ASP A 270 23.28 -1.76 -14.92
CA ASP A 270 24.66 -1.86 -15.44
C ASP A 270 25.11 -3.32 -15.64
N SER A 271 24.23 -4.12 -16.24
CA SER A 271 24.45 -5.54 -16.51
C SER A 271 24.54 -6.45 -15.27
N LYS A 272 24.18 -5.97 -14.10
CA LYS A 272 24.24 -6.74 -12.85
C LYS A 272 22.84 -6.96 -12.27
N PRO A 273 22.58 -8.15 -11.71
CA PRO A 273 21.35 -8.36 -10.94
C PRO A 273 21.25 -7.38 -9.77
N MET A 274 20.08 -6.76 -9.64
CA MET A 274 19.76 -5.82 -8.56
C MET A 274 18.53 -6.24 -7.76
N THR A 275 17.96 -7.37 -8.12
CA THR A 275 16.69 -7.84 -7.57
C THR A 275 16.94 -8.78 -6.41
N PRO A 276 16.48 -8.44 -5.19
CA PRO A 276 16.50 -9.35 -4.06
C PRO A 276 15.72 -10.63 -4.35
N LEU A 277 16.29 -11.76 -3.99
CA LEU A 277 15.71 -13.09 -4.15
C LEU A 277 15.58 -13.76 -2.77
N PHE A 278 14.37 -13.93 -2.30
CA PHE A 278 14.06 -14.59 -1.04
C PHE A 278 13.49 -15.98 -1.28
N LYS A 279 13.83 -16.90 -0.39
CA LYS A 279 13.20 -18.22 -0.28
C LYS A 279 12.14 -18.17 0.82
N THR A 280 11.16 -19.05 0.80
CA THR A 280 10.16 -19.16 1.87
C THR A 280 10.80 -19.27 3.27
N ALA A 281 11.96 -19.96 3.38
CA ALA A 281 12.69 -20.05 4.64
C ALA A 281 13.23 -18.71 5.15
N ASP A 282 13.52 -17.76 4.25
CA ASP A 282 14.03 -16.44 4.62
C ASP A 282 12.95 -15.57 5.27
N LEU A 283 11.66 -15.85 5.01
CA LEU A 283 10.54 -15.09 5.57
C LEU A 283 10.53 -15.09 7.10
N ILE A 284 10.99 -16.19 7.73
CA ILE A 284 11.12 -16.28 9.19
C ILE A 284 12.14 -15.25 9.69
N ILE A 285 13.28 -15.13 9.01
CA ILE A 285 14.34 -14.17 9.38
C ILE A 285 13.88 -12.74 9.10
N LEU A 286 13.11 -12.52 8.01
CA LEU A 286 12.54 -11.21 7.72
C LEU A 286 11.54 -10.77 8.82
N ASP A 287 10.75 -11.70 9.36
CA ASP A 287 9.88 -11.45 10.49
C ASP A 287 10.65 -11.16 11.78
N GLU A 288 11.78 -11.89 12.03
CA GLU A 288 12.70 -11.56 13.13
C GLU A 288 13.27 -10.14 12.97
N ILE A 289 13.64 -9.72 11.75
CA ILE A 289 14.12 -8.36 11.47
C ILE A 289 13.03 -7.34 11.81
N ALA A 290 11.81 -7.53 11.31
CA ALA A 290 10.69 -6.65 11.62
C ALA A 290 10.43 -6.55 13.13
N SER A 291 10.57 -7.66 13.85
CA SER A 291 10.32 -7.74 15.30
C SER A 291 11.38 -7.02 16.13
N THR A 292 12.56 -6.72 15.58
CA THR A 292 13.64 -6.07 16.37
C THR A 292 13.25 -4.72 16.98
N ILE A 293 12.40 -3.96 16.30
CA ILE A 293 11.96 -2.63 16.74
C ILE A 293 10.56 -2.62 17.36
N SER A 294 9.84 -3.75 17.34
CA SER A 294 8.40 -3.78 17.64
C SER A 294 8.09 -3.33 19.07
N GLU A 295 8.85 -3.76 20.07
CA GLU A 295 8.61 -3.40 21.47
C GLU A 295 8.79 -1.90 21.72
N ASP A 296 9.89 -1.33 21.24
CA ASP A 296 10.18 0.10 21.38
C ASP A 296 9.15 0.94 20.61
N LEU A 297 8.77 0.50 19.40
CA LEU A 297 7.79 1.20 18.58
C LEU A 297 6.39 1.16 19.19
N ILE A 298 5.98 0.03 19.75
CA ILE A 298 4.71 -0.10 20.47
C ILE A 298 4.69 0.80 21.71
N THR A 299 5.81 0.86 22.45
CA THR A 299 5.95 1.77 23.59
C THR A 299 5.77 3.23 23.17
N LEU A 300 6.40 3.62 22.05
CA LEU A 300 6.26 4.96 21.48
C LEU A 300 4.79 5.27 21.12
N PHE A 301 4.05 4.30 20.58
CA PHE A 301 2.63 4.48 20.27
C PHE A 301 1.77 4.60 21.53
N GLN A 302 2.04 3.81 22.57
CA GLN A 302 1.36 3.88 23.86
C GLN A 302 1.54 5.25 24.53
N GLU A 303 2.76 5.78 24.51
CA GLU A 303 3.07 7.11 25.07
C GLU A 303 2.37 8.24 24.32
N ASN A 304 2.10 8.06 23.01
CA ASN A 304 1.43 9.03 22.16
C ASN A 304 -0.05 8.72 21.88
N GLU A 305 -0.62 7.71 22.53
CA GLU A 305 -1.99 7.26 22.28
C GLU A 305 -3.03 8.38 22.49
N GLN A 306 -2.89 9.15 23.56
CA GLN A 306 -3.81 10.25 23.87
C GLN A 306 -3.77 11.35 22.80
N TYR A 307 -2.61 11.61 22.23
CA TYR A 307 -2.45 12.57 21.13
C TYR A 307 -3.19 12.10 19.88
N LEU A 308 -3.01 10.85 19.48
CA LEU A 308 -3.67 10.25 18.31
C LEU A 308 -5.18 10.11 18.51
N LYS A 309 -5.61 9.64 19.69
CA LYS A 309 -7.04 9.52 20.04
C LYS A 309 -7.76 10.87 20.04
N ARG A 310 -7.10 11.93 20.47
CA ARG A 310 -7.68 13.28 20.46
C ARG A 310 -8.00 13.72 19.03
N TYR A 311 -7.07 13.52 18.09
CA TYR A 311 -7.31 13.82 16.69
C TYR A 311 -8.48 12.99 16.14
N TYR A 312 -8.43 11.66 16.33
CA TYR A 312 -9.49 10.76 15.89
C TYR A 312 -10.87 11.21 16.41
N LEU A 313 -11.00 11.46 17.70
CA LEU A 313 -12.27 11.84 18.32
C LEU A 313 -12.80 13.20 17.85
N SER A 314 -11.95 14.12 17.43
CA SER A 314 -12.34 15.43 16.89
C SER A 314 -12.62 15.39 15.39
N SER A 315 -12.25 14.32 14.69
CA SER A 315 -12.45 14.17 13.26
C SER A 315 -13.78 13.50 12.90
N SER A 316 -14.14 13.51 11.63
CA SER A 316 -15.31 12.76 11.10
C SER A 316 -15.11 11.25 11.23
N TYR A 317 -13.88 10.75 11.26
CA TYR A 317 -13.55 9.33 11.34
C TYR A 317 -14.17 8.64 12.57
N ALA A 318 -14.30 9.34 13.70
CA ALA A 318 -14.94 8.79 14.91
C ALA A 318 -16.40 8.35 14.70
N LYS A 319 -17.09 8.89 13.68
CA LYS A 319 -18.45 8.48 13.29
C LYS A 319 -18.45 7.38 12.25
N GLU A 320 -17.35 7.22 11.50
CA GLU A 320 -17.24 6.38 10.30
C GLU A 320 -16.63 5.01 10.58
N ILE A 321 -15.49 4.96 11.29
CA ILE A 321 -14.72 3.74 11.55
C ILE A 321 -14.33 3.64 13.02
N THR A 322 -13.72 2.54 13.44
CA THR A 322 -13.14 2.39 14.78
C THR A 322 -11.78 3.08 14.88
N TYR A 323 -11.30 3.29 16.12
CA TYR A 323 -9.96 3.85 16.35
C TYR A 323 -8.86 2.93 15.79
N GLU A 324 -9.05 1.62 15.89
CA GLU A 324 -8.10 0.62 15.41
C GLU A 324 -7.97 0.70 13.87
N GLU A 325 -9.08 0.80 13.15
CA GLU A 325 -9.05 1.00 11.70
C GLU A 325 -8.45 2.35 11.31
N PHE A 326 -8.79 3.41 12.02
CA PHE A 326 -8.14 4.71 11.86
C PHE A 326 -6.64 4.63 12.08
N PHE A 327 -6.19 3.96 13.16
CA PHE A 327 -4.78 3.82 13.49
C PHE A 327 -4.00 3.10 12.39
N ILE A 328 -4.53 2.02 11.85
CA ILE A 328 -3.87 1.26 10.77
C ILE A 328 -3.71 2.11 9.50
N TRP A 329 -4.71 2.91 9.13
CA TRP A 329 -4.58 3.82 7.99
C TRP A 329 -3.63 4.97 8.29
N TRP A 330 -3.69 5.57 9.48
CA TRP A 330 -2.71 6.57 9.91
C TRP A 330 -1.29 5.99 9.95
N TYR A 331 -1.12 4.74 10.34
CA TYR A 331 0.18 4.07 10.38
C TYR A 331 0.85 4.03 8.99
N HIS A 332 0.08 3.96 7.91
CA HIS A 332 0.61 4.05 6.54
C HIS A 332 1.21 5.43 6.23
N PHE A 333 0.60 6.50 6.73
CA PHE A 333 1.18 7.84 6.63
C PHE A 333 2.43 7.95 7.51
N PHE A 334 2.40 7.35 8.70
CA PHE A 334 3.51 7.35 9.63
C PHE A 334 4.75 6.69 9.03
N TYR A 335 4.68 5.45 8.59
CA TYR A 335 5.86 4.79 8.04
C TYR A 335 6.29 5.39 6.68
N THR A 336 5.37 5.94 5.90
CA THR A 336 5.71 6.73 4.71
C THR A 336 6.60 7.90 5.09
N LYS A 337 6.22 8.69 6.09
CA LYS A 337 7.00 9.83 6.55
C LYS A 337 8.34 9.42 7.16
N VAL A 338 8.39 8.32 7.92
CA VAL A 338 9.65 7.75 8.40
C VAL A 338 10.55 7.36 7.22
N THR A 339 10.00 6.72 6.19
CA THR A 339 10.76 6.35 4.98
C THR A 339 11.33 7.57 4.26
N ASP A 340 10.53 8.63 4.09
CA ASP A 340 10.97 9.88 3.48
C ASP A 340 12.14 10.51 4.27
N GLU A 341 12.08 10.50 5.61
CA GLU A 341 13.18 10.99 6.45
C GLU A 341 14.40 10.05 6.43
N LEU A 342 14.23 8.74 6.33
CA LEU A 342 15.34 7.81 6.14
C LEU A 342 16.06 8.02 4.80
N ILE A 343 15.32 8.35 3.73
CA ILE A 343 15.89 8.72 2.42
C ILE A 343 16.64 10.05 2.53
N LYS A 344 16.05 11.05 3.15
CA LYS A 344 16.66 12.37 3.34
C LYS A 344 17.96 12.32 4.16
N ASN A 345 18.07 11.37 5.09
CA ASN A 345 19.26 11.14 5.90
C ASN A 345 20.24 10.11 5.29
N ASP A 346 20.07 9.74 4.02
CA ASP A 346 20.90 8.75 3.30
C ASP A 346 20.98 7.35 3.93
N ILE A 347 20.08 6.99 4.83
CA ILE A 347 19.96 5.64 5.39
C ILE A 347 19.33 4.70 4.37
N ILE A 348 18.28 5.17 3.70
CA ILE A 348 17.75 4.53 2.50
C ILE A 348 18.35 5.22 1.29
N LYS A 349 19.01 4.46 0.43
CA LYS A 349 19.54 5.02 -0.82
C LYS A 349 18.41 5.26 -1.81
N LYS A 350 18.41 6.44 -2.37
CA LYS A 350 17.42 6.81 -3.38
C LYS A 350 17.61 5.92 -4.61
N LEU A 351 16.58 5.18 -4.97
CA LEU A 351 16.54 4.39 -6.20
C LEU A 351 16.10 5.28 -7.36
N ASP A 352 16.63 5.02 -8.55
CA ASP A 352 16.29 5.79 -9.76
C ASP A 352 14.79 5.76 -10.07
N GLN A 353 14.10 4.66 -9.72
CA GLN A 353 12.66 4.46 -9.97
C GLN A 353 11.80 4.56 -8.70
N GLU A 354 12.40 4.86 -7.54
CA GLU A 354 11.73 4.86 -6.22
C GLU A 354 10.93 3.58 -5.88
N ASN A 355 11.22 2.51 -6.60
CA ASN A 355 10.60 1.21 -6.44
C ASN A 355 11.68 0.12 -6.55
N GLN A 356 11.49 -0.96 -5.82
CA GLN A 356 12.38 -2.12 -5.84
C GLN A 356 11.59 -3.38 -6.14
N THR A 357 11.93 -4.02 -7.26
CA THR A 357 11.45 -5.37 -7.55
C THR A 357 12.18 -6.37 -6.67
N TYR A 358 11.46 -7.35 -6.14
CA TYR A 358 12.03 -8.51 -5.46
C TYR A 358 11.24 -9.77 -5.79
N LEU A 359 11.84 -10.91 -5.60
CA LEU A 359 11.27 -12.21 -5.92
C LEU A 359 11.18 -13.07 -4.67
N VAL A 360 10.11 -13.85 -4.55
CA VAL A 360 9.97 -14.88 -3.52
C VAL A 360 9.79 -16.23 -4.19
N LEU A 361 10.68 -17.16 -3.88
CA LEU A 361 10.61 -18.57 -4.32
C LEU A 361 9.91 -19.38 -3.24
N GLN A 362 8.83 -20.07 -3.62
CA GLN A 362 8.05 -20.94 -2.77
C GLN A 362 8.61 -22.38 -2.72
#